data_70696686c57cc4b93bfa55dd1d470ddc
#
_entry.id   70696686c57cc4b93bfa55dd1d470ddc
#
_cell.length_a   1.000
_cell.length_b   1.000
_cell.length_c   1.000
_cell.angle_alpha   90.00
_cell.angle_beta   90.00
_cell.angle_gamma   90.00
#
_symmetry.space_group_name_H-M   'P 1'
#
loop_
_entity.id
_entity.type
_entity.pdbx_description
1 polymer ?
#
loop_
_entity_poly.entity_id
_entity_poly.type
_entity_poly.pdbx_seq_one_letter_code
_entity_poly.pdbx_strand_id
1 'polypeptide(L)'
;MLKDMNSFRQRTGRTLYEKSIFYKVSCVLLFIMVFINVTFPKAGIKLGGIPLTVGNVFLMLTIMMWFFYVIWKRCFVFSTAEKYVILGCIYWLIRFMFTMVGGRVGLSDWVGFFVPLVIYPFTFIVMNYFITEQKQIDFIIRMLLWGTVIVFVFGFLQAAFGIEKFSIPGLTVNYTDYISSTNWYAEKYNGVQEGVTYSKTVSTYQNGNLLGVNILLFCPMIYESIENKTWRNIYMLVFILFCILTGSKTCWVGIFIYLFIKVIVIVNRKWADGRKVQFACLVIAMIPVVAAIFLGMFPQIMERFKDSFTFKNINDLSGRSQSMNELINYFIVKTEWILTGPYGLTAYWGSSYEMAYFCILMLGGIAGLIAFLGPIMFILIKYTGKHIKESRILKGITHGVIVYIIIAFVEGALWLPPTAINLWMVLALGYKMSLFMEENRK
;
A
#
# COMPACT_ATOMS: atom_id res chain seq x y z
N MET A 1 0.14 -31.37 26.97
CA MET A 1 -1.18 -31.22 27.63
C MET A 1 -1.71 -29.79 27.67
N LEU A 2 -1.03 -28.80 28.26
CA LEU A 2 -1.51 -27.39 28.23
C LEU A 2 -1.49 -26.75 26.81
N LYS A 3 -0.55 -27.11 25.93
CA LYS A 3 -0.50 -26.67 24.53
C LYS A 3 -1.66 -27.24 23.72
N ASP A 4 -2.04 -28.49 23.98
CA ASP A 4 -3.14 -29.19 23.29
C ASP A 4 -4.51 -28.71 23.77
N MET A 5 -4.66 -28.44 25.08
CA MET A 5 -5.89 -27.83 25.61
C MET A 5 -6.13 -26.42 25.07
N ASN A 6 -5.08 -25.60 24.87
CA ASN A 6 -5.21 -24.27 24.26
C ASN A 6 -5.57 -24.36 22.77
N SER A 7 -5.01 -25.32 22.03
CA SER A 7 -5.36 -25.56 20.63
C SER A 7 -6.80 -26.07 20.48
N PHE A 8 -7.26 -26.93 21.40
CA PHE A 8 -8.63 -27.45 21.40
C PHE A 8 -9.67 -26.38 21.81
N ARG A 9 -9.37 -25.54 22.82
CA ARG A 9 -10.22 -24.38 23.18
C ARG A 9 -10.26 -23.32 22.05
N GLN A 10 -9.14 -23.12 21.34
CA GLN A 10 -9.12 -22.26 20.16
C GLN A 10 -10.00 -22.80 19.03
N ARG A 11 -9.95 -24.11 18.73
CA ARG A 11 -10.76 -24.75 17.68
C ARG A 11 -12.24 -24.73 18.01
N THR A 12 -12.65 -25.15 19.23
CA THR A 12 -14.06 -25.18 19.62
C THR A 12 -14.68 -23.79 19.79
N GLY A 13 -13.95 -22.82 20.32
CA GLY A 13 -14.41 -21.43 20.38
C GLY A 13 -14.57 -20.81 19.00
N ARG A 14 -13.66 -21.14 18.05
CA ARG A 14 -13.65 -20.62 16.68
C ARG A 14 -14.81 -21.17 15.85
N THR A 15 -15.08 -22.45 15.90
CA THR A 15 -16.16 -23.09 15.13
C THR A 15 -17.58 -22.65 15.58
N LEU A 16 -17.79 -22.36 16.86
CA LEU A 16 -19.04 -21.79 17.38
C LEU A 16 -19.21 -20.32 16.92
N TYR A 17 -18.13 -19.58 16.77
CA TYR A 17 -18.14 -18.20 16.32
C TYR A 17 -18.45 -18.07 14.82
N GLU A 18 -17.87 -18.91 13.99
CA GLU A 18 -18.07 -18.93 12.53
C GLU A 18 -19.54 -19.09 12.13
N LYS A 19 -20.36 -19.67 13.01
CA LYS A 19 -21.82 -19.81 12.84
C LYS A 19 -22.62 -18.59 13.32
N SER A 20 -22.00 -17.64 14.02
CA SER A 20 -22.71 -16.50 14.59
C SER A 20 -23.04 -15.43 13.54
N ILE A 21 -24.19 -14.76 13.70
CA ILE A 21 -24.56 -13.60 12.87
C ILE A 21 -23.50 -12.51 12.98
N PHE A 22 -22.93 -12.32 14.18
CA PHE A 22 -21.89 -11.35 14.44
C PHE A 22 -20.64 -11.56 13.54
N TYR A 23 -20.18 -12.81 13.42
CA TYR A 23 -19.06 -13.16 12.53
C TYR A 23 -19.38 -12.84 11.06
N LYS A 24 -20.58 -13.22 10.61
CA LYS A 24 -21.00 -12.98 9.23
C LYS A 24 -21.02 -11.47 8.92
N VAL A 25 -21.59 -10.66 9.82
CA VAL A 25 -21.62 -9.20 9.68
C VAL A 25 -20.18 -8.64 9.63
N SER A 26 -19.31 -9.09 10.52
CA SER A 26 -17.90 -8.64 10.53
C SER A 26 -17.16 -8.99 9.25
N CYS A 27 -17.39 -10.19 8.68
CA CYS A 27 -16.82 -10.57 7.37
C CYS A 27 -17.36 -9.69 6.25
N VAL A 28 -18.66 -9.35 6.24
CA VAL A 28 -19.24 -8.45 5.25
C VAL A 28 -18.61 -7.06 5.33
N LEU A 29 -18.49 -6.49 6.54
CA LEU A 29 -17.83 -5.20 6.75
C LEU A 29 -16.38 -5.23 6.27
N LEU A 30 -15.64 -6.31 6.58
CA LEU A 30 -14.27 -6.51 6.12
C LEU A 30 -14.19 -6.54 4.59
N PHE A 31 -15.07 -7.28 3.92
CA PHE A 31 -15.07 -7.38 2.46
C PHE A 31 -15.41 -6.04 1.80
N ILE A 32 -16.40 -5.31 2.33
CA ILE A 32 -16.73 -3.96 1.86
C ILE A 32 -15.53 -3.03 2.06
N MET A 33 -14.87 -3.05 3.22
CA MET A 33 -13.66 -2.28 3.49
C MET A 33 -12.57 -2.56 2.44
N VAL A 34 -12.28 -3.83 2.17
CA VAL A 34 -11.28 -4.24 1.17
C VAL A 34 -11.64 -3.71 -0.20
N PHE A 35 -12.87 -3.93 -0.67
CA PHE A 35 -13.31 -3.52 -1.99
C PHE A 35 -13.26 -2.00 -2.17
N ILE A 36 -13.78 -1.25 -1.22
CA ILE A 36 -13.81 0.23 -1.28
C ILE A 36 -12.40 0.82 -1.26
N ASN A 37 -11.51 0.34 -0.38
CA ASN A 37 -10.15 0.86 -0.29
C ASN A 37 -9.32 0.60 -1.55
N VAL A 38 -9.63 -0.44 -2.30
CA VAL A 38 -8.94 -0.75 -3.56
C VAL A 38 -9.58 -0.02 -4.73
N THR A 39 -10.91 -0.01 -4.80
CA THR A 39 -11.64 0.49 -5.98
C THR A 39 -11.92 1.99 -5.90
N PHE A 40 -12.37 2.49 -4.75
CA PHE A 40 -12.79 3.88 -4.52
C PHE A 40 -12.20 4.48 -3.25
N PRO A 41 -10.86 4.54 -3.13
CA PRO A 41 -10.21 4.96 -1.88
C PRO A 41 -10.53 6.41 -1.47
N LYS A 42 -11.01 7.23 -2.40
CA LYS A 42 -11.40 8.62 -2.16
C LYS A 42 -12.87 8.82 -1.82
N ALA A 43 -13.68 7.76 -1.95
CA ALA A 43 -15.10 7.86 -1.64
C ALA A 43 -15.28 8.43 -0.22
N GLY A 44 -15.97 9.57 -0.11
CA GLY A 44 -16.23 10.22 1.16
C GLY A 44 -16.13 11.74 1.14
N ILE A 45 -15.97 12.31 2.33
CA ILE A 45 -15.93 13.75 2.59
C ILE A 45 -14.69 14.11 3.42
N LYS A 46 -14.40 15.40 3.56
CA LYS A 46 -13.46 15.92 4.57
C LYS A 46 -14.22 16.67 5.66
N LEU A 47 -13.87 16.41 6.90
CA LEU A 47 -14.36 17.12 8.08
C LEU A 47 -13.20 17.86 8.73
N GLY A 48 -13.25 19.20 8.75
CA GLY A 48 -12.16 20.01 9.31
C GLY A 48 -10.79 19.72 8.66
N GLY A 49 -10.75 19.45 7.35
CA GLY A 49 -9.52 19.09 6.63
C GLY A 49 -9.11 17.62 6.71
N ILE A 50 -9.70 16.83 7.60
CA ILE A 50 -9.39 15.40 7.81
C ILE A 50 -10.23 14.56 6.83
N PRO A 51 -9.63 13.71 5.99
CA PRO A 51 -10.37 12.86 5.06
C PRO A 51 -11.10 11.73 5.79
N LEU A 52 -12.43 11.79 5.79
CA LEU A 52 -13.29 10.71 6.25
C LEU A 52 -13.72 9.89 5.04
N THR A 53 -12.94 8.89 4.67
CA THR A 53 -13.26 8.02 3.55
C THR A 53 -14.19 6.88 4.00
N VAL A 54 -15.01 6.40 3.08
CA VAL A 54 -15.91 5.26 3.32
C VAL A 54 -15.10 4.03 3.75
N GLY A 55 -13.93 3.81 3.14
CA GLY A 55 -13.02 2.72 3.52
C GLY A 55 -12.54 2.81 4.96
N ASN A 56 -12.21 4.03 5.45
CA ASN A 56 -11.83 4.24 6.84
C ASN A 56 -13.00 3.97 7.81
N VAL A 57 -14.22 4.37 7.44
CA VAL A 57 -15.41 4.09 8.26
C VAL A 57 -15.61 2.59 8.41
N PHE A 58 -15.55 1.83 7.31
CA PHE A 58 -15.67 0.37 7.37
C PHE A 58 -14.53 -0.30 8.14
N LEU A 59 -13.30 0.22 8.05
CA LEU A 59 -12.18 -0.25 8.87
C LEU A 59 -12.47 -0.04 10.35
N MET A 60 -12.89 1.16 10.75
CA MET A 60 -13.22 1.45 12.14
C MET A 60 -14.34 0.57 12.67
N LEU A 61 -15.42 0.38 11.89
CA LEU A 61 -16.50 -0.54 12.25
C LEU A 61 -16.00 -1.98 12.43
N THR A 62 -15.12 -2.44 11.54
CA THR A 62 -14.54 -3.80 11.62
C THR A 62 -13.67 -3.94 12.88
N ILE A 63 -12.85 -2.91 13.20
CA ILE A 63 -12.04 -2.89 14.45
C ILE A 63 -12.95 -2.88 15.67
N MET A 64 -14.00 -2.08 15.70
CA MET A 64 -14.96 -2.04 16.79
C MET A 64 -15.63 -3.39 17.01
N MET A 65 -16.10 -4.03 15.94
CA MET A 65 -16.70 -5.37 16.00
C MET A 65 -15.71 -6.41 16.55
N TRP A 66 -14.45 -6.38 16.09
CA TRP A 66 -13.40 -7.25 16.61
C TRP A 66 -13.17 -6.99 18.12
N PHE A 67 -13.06 -5.73 18.53
CA PHE A 67 -12.79 -5.35 19.90
C PHE A 67 -13.92 -5.79 20.85
N PHE A 68 -15.19 -5.51 20.49
CA PHE A 68 -16.35 -6.00 21.25
C PHE A 68 -16.36 -7.51 21.38
N TYR A 69 -16.05 -8.22 20.32
CA TYR A 69 -16.00 -9.68 20.37
C TYR A 69 -14.92 -10.19 21.30
N VAL A 70 -13.69 -9.66 21.19
CA VAL A 70 -12.55 -10.08 22.02
C VAL A 70 -12.83 -9.84 23.51
N ILE A 71 -13.43 -8.70 23.86
CA ILE A 71 -13.84 -8.39 25.24
C ILE A 71 -14.96 -9.34 25.70
N TRP A 72 -16.00 -9.48 24.90
CA TRP A 72 -17.14 -10.33 25.28
C TRP A 72 -16.74 -11.78 25.52
N LYS A 73 -15.90 -12.33 24.66
CA LYS A 73 -15.42 -13.71 24.77
C LYS A 73 -14.24 -13.88 25.71
N ARG A 74 -13.66 -12.80 26.22
CA ARG A 74 -12.41 -12.78 27.02
C ARG A 74 -11.28 -13.57 26.36
N CYS A 75 -11.20 -13.52 25.03
CA CYS A 75 -10.30 -14.33 24.21
C CYS A 75 -9.21 -13.44 23.59
N PHE A 76 -8.22 -13.09 24.41
CA PHE A 76 -7.05 -12.27 23.98
C PHE A 76 -5.91 -13.19 23.52
N VAL A 77 -6.14 -13.96 22.46
CA VAL A 77 -5.10 -14.85 21.91
C VAL A 77 -4.55 -14.24 20.63
N PHE A 78 -3.31 -13.79 20.69
CA PHE A 78 -2.60 -13.20 19.58
C PHE A 78 -1.50 -14.14 19.09
N SER A 79 -1.38 -14.27 17.77
CA SER A 79 -0.23 -14.89 17.12
C SER A 79 1.04 -14.08 17.38
N THR A 80 2.21 -14.68 17.17
CA THR A 80 3.49 -13.97 17.34
C THR A 80 3.56 -12.73 16.41
N ALA A 81 3.06 -12.83 15.17
CA ALA A 81 3.03 -11.72 14.24
C ALA A 81 2.14 -10.56 14.73
N GLU A 82 0.95 -10.88 15.25
CA GLU A 82 0.05 -9.88 15.82
C GLU A 82 0.64 -9.19 17.05
N LYS A 83 1.38 -9.92 17.89
CA LYS A 83 2.09 -9.34 19.04
C LYS A 83 3.13 -8.31 18.60
N TYR A 84 3.90 -8.58 17.54
CA TYR A 84 4.84 -7.60 17.00
C TYR A 84 4.14 -6.36 16.43
N VAL A 85 3.01 -6.54 15.75
CA VAL A 85 2.20 -5.41 15.26
C VAL A 85 1.69 -4.57 16.44
N ILE A 86 1.12 -5.22 17.47
CA ILE A 86 0.62 -4.52 18.68
C ILE A 86 1.75 -3.78 19.39
N LEU A 87 2.93 -4.40 19.53
CA LEU A 87 4.09 -3.77 20.15
C LEU A 87 4.52 -2.50 19.39
N GLY A 88 4.53 -2.56 18.06
CA GLY A 88 4.77 -1.39 17.22
C GLY A 88 3.73 -0.28 17.43
N CYS A 89 2.42 -0.65 17.48
CA CYS A 89 1.34 0.29 17.78
C CYS A 89 1.48 0.92 19.17
N ILE A 90 1.84 0.14 20.21
CA ILE A 90 2.07 0.64 21.57
C ILE A 90 3.23 1.63 21.58
N TYR A 91 4.34 1.33 20.92
CA TYR A 91 5.45 2.29 20.82
C TYR A 91 4.98 3.63 20.24
N TRP A 92 4.25 3.59 19.12
CA TRP A 92 3.75 4.80 18.48
C TRP A 92 2.71 5.53 19.34
N LEU A 93 1.83 4.80 20.03
CA LEU A 93 0.87 5.40 20.96
C LEU A 93 1.60 6.17 22.07
N ILE A 94 2.58 5.55 22.73
CA ILE A 94 3.40 6.18 23.76
C ILE A 94 4.11 7.40 23.19
N ARG A 95 4.70 7.27 22.00
CA ARG A 95 5.41 8.35 21.34
C ARG A 95 4.50 9.55 21.05
N PHE A 96 3.27 9.31 20.60
CA PHE A 96 2.28 10.37 20.39
C PHE A 96 1.84 11.05 21.69
N MET A 97 1.68 10.28 22.75
CA MET A 97 1.39 10.85 24.09
C MET A 97 2.47 11.85 24.52
N PHE A 98 3.74 11.50 24.39
CA PHE A 98 4.85 12.42 24.68
C PHE A 98 4.86 13.65 23.76
N THR A 99 4.50 13.48 22.50
CA THR A 99 4.44 14.59 21.55
C THR A 99 3.34 15.60 21.91
N MET A 100 2.20 15.12 22.42
CA MET A 100 1.10 15.98 22.88
C MET A 100 1.48 16.79 24.11
N VAL A 101 2.22 16.24 25.05
CA VAL A 101 2.69 16.95 26.25
C VAL A 101 3.67 18.08 25.87
N GLY A 102 4.41 17.93 24.78
CA GLY A 102 5.30 18.96 24.24
C GLY A 102 4.62 20.15 23.54
N GLY A 103 3.33 20.12 23.35
CA GLY A 103 2.45 21.29 23.27
C GLY A 103 2.35 22.09 21.97
N ARG A 104 2.57 21.55 20.74
CA ARG A 104 2.40 22.33 19.48
C ARG A 104 1.93 21.53 18.26
N VAL A 105 1.08 20.55 18.42
CA VAL A 105 0.57 19.73 17.31
C VAL A 105 -0.90 20.05 17.08
N GLY A 106 -1.26 20.42 15.86
CA GLY A 106 -2.64 20.56 15.43
C GLY A 106 -3.36 19.20 15.41
N LEU A 107 -4.67 19.21 15.61
CA LEU A 107 -5.47 17.97 15.58
C LEU A 107 -5.33 17.23 14.24
N SER A 108 -5.27 17.96 13.12
CA SER A 108 -5.08 17.39 11.78
C SER A 108 -3.74 16.64 11.63
N ASP A 109 -2.67 17.22 12.20
CA ASP A 109 -1.34 16.61 12.16
C ASP A 109 -1.32 15.35 13.02
N TRP A 110 -1.91 15.44 14.21
CA TRP A 110 -2.01 14.30 15.11
C TRP A 110 -2.77 13.13 14.45
N VAL A 111 -3.93 13.40 13.85
CA VAL A 111 -4.70 12.39 13.12
C VAL A 111 -3.92 11.85 11.92
N GLY A 112 -3.22 12.72 11.18
CA GLY A 112 -2.42 12.36 10.01
C GLY A 112 -1.31 11.35 10.30
N PHE A 113 -0.82 11.27 11.54
CA PHE A 113 0.23 10.33 11.96
C PHE A 113 -0.27 9.20 12.84
N PHE A 114 -1.17 9.49 13.76
CA PHE A 114 -1.75 8.47 14.63
C PHE A 114 -2.48 7.40 13.81
N VAL A 115 -3.30 7.80 12.87
CA VAL A 115 -4.10 6.86 12.10
C VAL A 115 -3.22 5.89 11.28
N PRO A 116 -2.23 6.33 10.48
CA PRO A 116 -1.37 5.43 9.73
C PRO A 116 -0.50 4.50 10.59
N LEU A 117 -0.03 4.98 11.74
CA LEU A 117 0.94 4.24 12.56
C LEU A 117 0.31 3.38 13.65
N VAL A 118 -0.91 3.72 14.07
CA VAL A 118 -1.60 2.99 15.15
C VAL A 118 -2.85 2.27 14.63
N ILE A 119 -3.70 2.94 13.84
CA ILE A 119 -4.98 2.38 13.43
C ILE A 119 -4.86 1.45 12.22
N TYR A 120 -4.14 1.84 11.18
CA TYR A 120 -4.05 1.01 9.97
C TYR A 120 -3.38 -0.35 10.16
N PRO A 121 -2.38 -0.52 11.05
CA PRO A 121 -1.86 -1.86 11.38
C PRO A 121 -2.91 -2.83 11.94
N PHE A 122 -3.99 -2.33 12.56
CA PHE A 122 -5.10 -3.18 12.99
C PHE A 122 -5.80 -3.89 11.83
N THR A 123 -5.67 -3.40 10.58
CA THR A 123 -6.13 -4.13 9.40
C THR A 123 -5.55 -5.54 9.36
N PHE A 124 -4.25 -5.69 9.66
CA PHE A 124 -3.60 -7.01 9.75
C PHE A 124 -4.26 -7.88 10.82
N ILE A 125 -4.53 -7.34 12.00
CA ILE A 125 -5.09 -8.07 13.14
C ILE A 125 -6.52 -8.53 12.83
N VAL A 126 -7.40 -7.61 12.36
CA VAL A 126 -8.80 -7.94 12.08
C VAL A 126 -8.94 -8.91 10.91
N MET A 127 -8.14 -8.76 9.86
CA MET A 127 -8.11 -9.71 8.75
C MET A 127 -7.64 -11.09 9.20
N ASN A 128 -6.58 -11.14 9.99
CA ASN A 128 -6.07 -12.40 10.55
C ASN A 128 -7.09 -13.10 11.44
N TYR A 129 -7.93 -12.33 12.09
CA TYR A 129 -8.98 -12.84 12.96
C TYR A 129 -10.20 -13.36 12.18
N PHE A 130 -10.71 -12.57 11.22
CA PHE A 130 -11.93 -12.89 10.50
C PHE A 130 -11.73 -13.82 9.30
N ILE A 131 -10.54 -13.93 8.72
CA ILE A 131 -10.25 -14.89 7.66
C ILE A 131 -9.93 -16.24 8.30
N THR A 132 -10.86 -17.18 8.20
CA THR A 132 -10.78 -18.52 8.81
C THR A 132 -10.64 -19.63 7.76
N GLU A 133 -11.00 -19.36 6.50
CA GLU A 133 -11.00 -20.32 5.40
C GLU A 133 -10.23 -19.81 4.19
N GLN A 134 -9.61 -20.74 3.43
CA GLN A 134 -8.95 -20.43 2.17
C GLN A 134 -9.91 -19.80 1.15
N LYS A 135 -11.17 -20.22 1.13
CA LYS A 135 -12.20 -19.66 0.23
C LYS A 135 -12.39 -18.15 0.39
N GLN A 136 -12.22 -17.63 1.62
CA GLN A 136 -12.32 -16.19 1.88
C GLN A 136 -11.13 -15.43 1.26
N ILE A 137 -9.92 -16.01 1.29
CA ILE A 137 -8.74 -15.43 0.62
C ILE A 137 -8.98 -15.40 -0.89
N ASP A 138 -9.44 -16.49 -1.47
CA ASP A 138 -9.72 -16.59 -2.91
C ASP A 138 -10.81 -15.59 -3.33
N PHE A 139 -11.80 -15.36 -2.46
CA PHE A 139 -12.84 -14.35 -2.67
C PHE A 139 -12.24 -12.93 -2.65
N ILE A 140 -11.40 -12.61 -1.66
CA ILE A 140 -10.72 -11.32 -1.57
C ILE A 140 -9.84 -11.08 -2.81
N ILE A 141 -9.08 -12.07 -3.24
CA ILE A 141 -8.24 -11.94 -4.46
C ILE A 141 -9.09 -11.65 -5.70
N ARG A 142 -10.26 -12.27 -5.83
CA ARG A 142 -11.21 -11.95 -6.91
C ARG A 142 -11.77 -10.54 -6.80
N MET A 143 -12.07 -10.07 -5.59
CA MET A 143 -12.49 -8.69 -5.36
C MET A 143 -11.38 -7.70 -5.75
N LEU A 144 -10.13 -8.00 -5.42
CA LEU A 144 -8.97 -7.20 -5.81
C LEU A 144 -8.78 -7.16 -7.33
N LEU A 145 -8.99 -8.29 -8.02
CA LEU A 145 -8.96 -8.36 -9.48
C LEU A 145 -10.01 -7.42 -10.08
N TRP A 146 -11.28 -7.55 -9.67
CA TRP A 146 -12.35 -6.71 -10.19
C TRP A 146 -12.18 -5.23 -9.80
N GLY A 147 -11.72 -4.96 -8.57
CA GLY A 147 -11.40 -3.61 -8.13
C GLY A 147 -10.31 -2.96 -8.99
N THR A 148 -9.24 -3.69 -9.30
CA THR A 148 -8.18 -3.17 -10.18
C THR A 148 -8.62 -3.02 -11.63
N VAL A 149 -9.52 -3.88 -12.14
CA VAL A 149 -10.11 -3.70 -13.47
C VAL A 149 -10.92 -2.40 -13.53
N ILE A 150 -11.74 -2.11 -12.52
CA ILE A 150 -12.47 -0.83 -12.43
C ILE A 150 -11.49 0.36 -12.41
N VAL A 151 -10.44 0.27 -11.59
CA VAL A 151 -9.39 1.30 -11.53
C VAL A 151 -8.75 1.51 -12.90
N PHE A 152 -8.42 0.45 -13.63
CA PHE A 152 -7.85 0.54 -14.98
C PHE A 152 -8.82 1.20 -15.96
N VAL A 153 -10.08 0.78 -15.96
CA VAL A 153 -11.11 1.37 -16.84
C VAL A 153 -11.25 2.87 -16.59
N PHE A 154 -11.42 3.31 -15.34
CA PHE A 154 -11.47 4.73 -15.01
C PHE A 154 -10.22 5.48 -15.44
N GLY A 155 -9.05 4.91 -15.22
CA GLY A 155 -7.79 5.53 -15.61
C GLY A 155 -7.63 5.68 -17.12
N PHE A 156 -7.99 4.66 -17.92
CA PHE A 156 -7.96 4.75 -19.38
C PHE A 156 -8.99 5.76 -19.91
N LEU A 157 -10.19 5.79 -19.34
CA LEU A 157 -11.21 6.77 -19.70
C LEU A 157 -10.77 8.21 -19.37
N GLN A 158 -10.16 8.42 -18.20
CA GLN A 158 -9.60 9.72 -17.83
C GLN A 158 -8.44 10.15 -18.74
N ALA A 159 -7.57 9.22 -19.13
CA ALA A 159 -6.48 9.53 -20.05
C ALA A 159 -6.98 9.88 -21.47
N ALA A 160 -8.03 9.20 -21.95
CA ALA A 160 -8.58 9.40 -23.28
C ALA A 160 -9.48 10.64 -23.38
N PHE A 161 -10.28 10.93 -22.36
CA PHE A 161 -11.35 11.92 -22.42
C PHE A 161 -11.24 13.06 -21.39
N GLY A 162 -10.25 12.99 -20.51
CA GLY A 162 -10.01 13.96 -19.46
C GLY A 162 -10.56 13.55 -18.08
N ILE A 163 -9.87 13.97 -17.03
CA ILE A 163 -10.19 13.64 -15.63
C ILE A 163 -11.57 14.19 -15.23
N GLU A 164 -11.90 15.41 -15.68
CA GLU A 164 -13.14 16.10 -15.34
C GLU A 164 -14.38 15.33 -15.78
N LYS A 165 -14.36 14.79 -17.00
CA LYS A 165 -15.50 14.07 -17.57
C LYS A 165 -15.76 12.72 -16.91
N PHE A 166 -14.71 12.09 -16.37
CA PHE A 166 -14.77 10.77 -15.74
C PHE A 166 -14.46 10.82 -14.25
N SER A 167 -14.96 11.85 -13.58
CA SER A 167 -14.91 11.98 -12.13
C SER A 167 -16.31 12.01 -11.54
N ILE A 168 -16.54 11.19 -10.51
CA ILE A 168 -17.83 11.08 -9.81
C ILE A 168 -17.63 11.68 -8.41
N PRO A 169 -18.27 12.85 -8.11
CA PRO A 169 -18.18 13.49 -6.79
C PRO A 169 -18.60 12.56 -5.67
N GLY A 170 -17.82 12.54 -4.59
CA GLY A 170 -18.07 11.67 -3.44
C GLY A 170 -17.67 10.21 -3.63
N LEU A 171 -17.32 9.78 -4.84
CA LEU A 171 -16.91 8.41 -5.15
C LEU A 171 -15.44 8.34 -5.65
N THR A 172 -15.15 8.94 -6.80
CA THR A 172 -13.78 8.95 -7.36
C THR A 172 -13.00 10.20 -6.98
N VAL A 173 -13.70 11.21 -6.53
CA VAL A 173 -13.19 12.46 -5.98
C VAL A 173 -13.87 12.71 -4.64
N ASN A 174 -13.09 13.16 -3.65
CA ASN A 174 -13.69 13.53 -2.38
C ASN A 174 -14.70 14.67 -2.59
N TYR A 175 -15.91 14.55 -2.05
CA TYR A 175 -16.99 15.51 -2.28
C TYR A 175 -16.63 16.93 -1.82
N THR A 176 -15.96 17.06 -0.70
CA THR A 176 -15.52 18.37 -0.17
C THR A 176 -14.50 19.04 -1.10
N ASP A 177 -13.56 18.27 -1.67
CA ASP A 177 -12.59 18.80 -2.64
C ASP A 177 -13.29 19.25 -3.92
N TYR A 178 -14.32 18.52 -4.35
CA TYR A 178 -15.11 18.86 -5.55
C TYR A 178 -15.87 20.18 -5.40
N ILE A 179 -16.52 20.42 -4.25
CA ILE A 179 -17.32 21.63 -4.03
C ILE A 179 -16.49 22.85 -3.63
N SER A 180 -15.29 22.67 -3.09
CA SER A 180 -14.44 23.76 -2.58
C SER A 180 -13.61 24.47 -3.64
N SER A 181 -13.50 23.91 -4.85
CA SER A 181 -12.67 24.45 -5.91
C SER A 181 -13.34 24.28 -7.28
N THR A 182 -13.49 25.38 -8.01
CA THR A 182 -13.98 25.37 -9.41
C THR A 182 -13.03 24.64 -10.36
N ASN A 183 -11.74 24.54 -9.99
CA ASN A 183 -10.68 23.91 -10.76
C ASN A 183 -9.96 22.81 -9.95
N TRP A 184 -10.70 22.05 -9.12
CA TRP A 184 -10.14 21.03 -8.22
C TRP A 184 -9.17 20.04 -8.92
N TYR A 185 -9.37 19.77 -10.19
CA TYR A 185 -8.53 18.90 -11.00
C TYR A 185 -7.25 19.60 -11.47
N ALA A 186 -7.29 20.89 -11.79
CA ALA A 186 -6.12 21.63 -12.29
C ALA A 186 -5.07 21.87 -11.20
N GLU A 187 -5.51 22.28 -10.00
CA GLU A 187 -4.61 22.59 -8.89
C GLU A 187 -3.94 21.35 -8.28
N LYS A 188 -4.66 20.22 -8.22
CA LYS A 188 -4.15 19.00 -7.56
C LYS A 188 -3.48 18.01 -8.49
N TYR A 189 -3.81 18.01 -9.77
CA TYR A 189 -3.45 16.92 -10.68
C TYR A 189 -2.60 17.37 -11.86
N ASN A 190 -2.59 18.64 -12.14
CA ASN A 190 -1.71 19.24 -13.12
C ASN A 190 -0.53 19.88 -12.37
N GLY A 191 0.63 19.24 -12.41
CA GLY A 191 1.86 19.95 -12.02
C GLY A 191 2.05 21.09 -13.03
N VAL A 192 1.82 22.33 -12.61
CA VAL A 192 2.21 23.50 -13.39
C VAL A 192 3.67 23.76 -13.08
N GLN A 193 4.55 23.44 -13.99
CA GLN A 193 5.94 23.85 -13.95
C GLN A 193 6.17 24.71 -15.19
N GLU A 194 6.36 26.02 -15.00
CA GLU A 194 6.72 27.00 -16.04
C GLU A 194 5.90 26.90 -17.35
N GLY A 195 4.56 26.89 -17.23
CA GLY A 195 3.65 26.99 -18.41
C GLY A 195 3.34 25.67 -19.09
N VAL A 196 3.84 24.53 -18.61
CA VAL A 196 3.51 23.19 -19.14
C VAL A 196 2.61 22.46 -18.16
N THR A 197 1.41 22.11 -18.62
CA THR A 197 0.42 21.38 -17.82
C THR A 197 0.63 19.88 -17.97
N TYR A 198 1.20 19.22 -16.95
CA TYR A 198 1.35 17.77 -16.96
C TYR A 198 0.13 17.10 -16.35
N SER A 199 -0.59 16.31 -17.11
CA SER A 199 -1.68 15.50 -16.57
C SER A 199 -1.15 14.16 -16.06
N LYS A 200 -1.35 13.87 -14.78
CA LYS A 200 -1.20 12.52 -14.21
C LYS A 200 -2.53 11.82 -14.24
N THR A 201 -2.59 10.58 -14.73
CA THR A 201 -3.77 9.76 -14.55
C THR A 201 -3.93 9.40 -13.08
N VAL A 202 -5.06 9.72 -12.50
CA VAL A 202 -5.34 9.47 -11.08
C VAL A 202 -6.37 8.36 -10.87
N SER A 203 -7.17 8.06 -11.88
CA SER A 203 -8.27 7.10 -11.81
C SER A 203 -9.21 7.43 -10.63
N THR A 204 -9.39 6.49 -9.73
CA THR A 204 -10.19 6.63 -8.50
C THR A 204 -9.34 7.03 -7.28
N TYR A 205 -8.04 7.27 -7.47
CA TYR A 205 -7.08 7.62 -6.40
C TYR A 205 -6.85 9.12 -6.28
N GLN A 206 -6.13 9.54 -5.24
CA GLN A 206 -5.88 10.95 -4.94
C GLN A 206 -4.89 11.59 -5.91
N ASN A 207 -3.87 10.84 -6.31
CA ASN A 207 -2.87 11.26 -7.28
C ASN A 207 -2.25 10.04 -7.98
N GLY A 208 -1.54 10.27 -9.08
CA GLY A 208 -0.91 9.21 -9.85
C GLY A 208 0.19 8.46 -9.09
N ASN A 209 0.82 9.06 -8.09
CA ASN A 209 1.84 8.37 -7.29
C ASN A 209 1.18 7.31 -6.39
N LEU A 210 0.13 7.68 -5.65
CA LEU A 210 -0.63 6.74 -4.81
C LEU A 210 -1.27 5.63 -5.64
N LEU A 211 -1.82 5.97 -6.80
CA LEU A 211 -2.32 4.99 -7.76
C LEU A 211 -1.22 4.01 -8.15
N GLY A 212 -0.07 4.52 -8.59
CA GLY A 212 1.08 3.72 -9.01
C GLY A 212 1.56 2.76 -7.92
N VAL A 213 1.71 3.25 -6.69
CA VAL A 213 2.14 2.42 -5.55
C VAL A 213 1.16 1.29 -5.25
N ASN A 214 -0.15 1.58 -5.27
CA ASN A 214 -1.16 0.57 -4.99
C ASN A 214 -1.25 -0.51 -6.08
N ILE A 215 -1.19 -0.14 -7.36
CA ILE A 215 -1.19 -1.14 -8.43
C ILE A 215 0.08 -1.99 -8.41
N LEU A 216 1.24 -1.43 -8.06
CA LEU A 216 2.48 -2.19 -7.86
C LEU A 216 2.39 -3.17 -6.69
N LEU A 217 1.60 -2.86 -5.67
CA LEU A 217 1.35 -3.74 -4.53
C LEU A 217 0.43 -4.91 -4.89
N PHE A 218 -0.68 -4.64 -5.60
CA PHE A 218 -1.72 -5.65 -5.88
C PHE A 218 -1.48 -6.48 -7.14
N CYS A 219 -1.07 -5.84 -8.24
CA CYS A 219 -1.05 -6.49 -9.53
C CYS A 219 -0.10 -7.69 -9.63
N PRO A 220 1.05 -7.73 -8.94
CA PRO A 220 1.87 -8.94 -8.90
C PRO A 220 1.14 -10.17 -8.34
N MET A 221 0.35 -9.98 -7.28
CA MET A 221 -0.45 -11.04 -6.66
C MET A 221 -1.59 -11.49 -7.58
N ILE A 222 -2.32 -10.54 -8.16
CA ILE A 222 -3.42 -10.80 -9.08
C ILE A 222 -2.91 -11.52 -10.34
N TYR A 223 -1.80 -11.08 -10.91
CA TYR A 223 -1.14 -11.75 -12.04
C TYR A 223 -0.86 -13.22 -11.75
N GLU A 224 -0.34 -13.53 -10.58
CA GLU A 224 -0.03 -14.91 -10.21
C GLU A 224 -1.27 -15.72 -9.84
N SER A 225 -2.41 -15.10 -9.52
CA SER A 225 -3.68 -15.79 -9.26
C SER A 225 -4.41 -16.23 -10.53
N ILE A 226 -4.14 -15.59 -11.68
CA ILE A 226 -4.78 -15.92 -12.94
C ILE A 226 -4.21 -17.26 -13.47
N GLU A 227 -5.05 -18.29 -13.57
CA GLU A 227 -4.64 -19.63 -14.02
C GLU A 227 -4.41 -19.65 -15.54
N ASN A 228 -5.34 -19.10 -16.30
CA ASN A 228 -5.25 -19.09 -17.76
C ASN A 228 -4.07 -18.22 -18.23
N LYS A 229 -3.13 -18.85 -18.97
CA LYS A 229 -1.89 -18.20 -19.41
C LYS A 229 -2.14 -16.99 -20.32
N THR A 230 -3.13 -17.07 -21.20
CA THR A 230 -3.46 -15.97 -22.14
C THR A 230 -3.98 -14.76 -21.36
N TRP A 231 -4.98 -14.95 -20.49
CA TRP A 231 -5.51 -13.87 -19.66
C TRP A 231 -4.48 -13.27 -18.71
N ARG A 232 -3.60 -14.12 -18.17
CA ARG A 232 -2.48 -13.68 -17.34
C ARG A 232 -1.51 -12.78 -18.10
N ASN A 233 -1.17 -13.14 -19.35
CA ASN A 233 -0.29 -12.30 -20.18
C ASN A 233 -0.98 -10.98 -20.58
N ILE A 234 -2.26 -11.02 -20.92
CA ILE A 234 -3.06 -9.80 -21.20
C ILE A 234 -3.06 -8.90 -19.96
N TYR A 235 -3.33 -9.46 -18.78
CA TYR A 235 -3.32 -8.70 -17.55
C TYR A 235 -1.95 -8.04 -17.28
N MET A 236 -0.85 -8.75 -17.51
CA MET A 236 0.50 -8.18 -17.36
C MET A 236 0.74 -7.02 -18.34
N LEU A 237 0.33 -7.17 -19.60
CA LEU A 237 0.45 -6.10 -20.58
C LEU A 237 -0.35 -4.86 -20.15
N VAL A 238 -1.61 -5.04 -19.77
CA VAL A 238 -2.46 -3.95 -19.27
C VAL A 238 -1.86 -3.29 -18.03
N PHE A 239 -1.33 -4.09 -17.09
CA PHE A 239 -0.66 -3.60 -15.90
C PHE A 239 0.55 -2.72 -16.24
N ILE A 240 1.44 -3.17 -17.15
CA ILE A 240 2.61 -2.39 -17.58
C ILE A 240 2.17 -1.08 -18.25
N LEU A 241 1.25 -1.16 -19.20
CA LEU A 241 0.72 0.01 -19.90
C LEU A 241 0.08 1.00 -18.93
N PHE A 242 -0.65 0.51 -17.95
CA PHE A 242 -1.27 1.36 -16.93
C PHE A 242 -0.23 2.03 -16.01
N CYS A 243 0.83 1.32 -15.63
CA CYS A 243 1.95 1.93 -14.88
C CYS A 243 2.56 3.12 -15.65
N ILE A 244 2.73 2.97 -16.97
CA ILE A 244 3.23 4.06 -17.83
C ILE A 244 2.23 5.23 -17.84
N LEU A 245 0.94 4.92 -17.98
CA LEU A 245 -0.15 5.90 -18.06
C LEU A 245 -0.30 6.76 -16.79
N THR A 246 0.08 6.24 -15.62
CA THR A 246 0.00 7.03 -14.35
C THR A 246 0.80 8.33 -14.40
N GLY A 247 1.80 8.45 -15.28
CA GLY A 247 2.72 9.60 -15.31
C GLY A 247 3.54 9.76 -14.02
N SER A 248 3.62 8.72 -13.19
CA SER A 248 4.36 8.73 -11.92
C SER A 248 5.75 8.16 -12.09
N LYS A 249 6.78 8.98 -11.81
CA LYS A 249 8.19 8.54 -11.81
C LYS A 249 8.41 7.35 -10.88
N THR A 250 7.80 7.39 -9.70
CA THR A 250 7.85 6.32 -8.70
C THR A 250 7.25 5.02 -9.22
N CYS A 251 6.13 5.11 -9.95
CA CYS A 251 5.49 3.94 -10.55
C CYS A 251 6.37 3.33 -11.65
N TRP A 252 7.01 4.17 -12.48
CA TRP A 252 7.92 3.70 -13.54
C TRP A 252 9.13 2.97 -12.96
N VAL A 253 9.75 3.53 -11.92
CA VAL A 253 10.84 2.86 -11.21
C VAL A 253 10.36 1.55 -10.58
N GLY A 254 9.18 1.56 -9.95
CA GLY A 254 8.60 0.38 -9.31
C GLY A 254 8.31 -0.76 -10.30
N ILE A 255 7.73 -0.48 -11.47
CA ILE A 255 7.50 -1.53 -12.49
C ILE A 255 8.82 -2.07 -13.04
N PHE A 256 9.84 -1.22 -13.21
CA PHE A 256 11.16 -1.67 -13.62
C PHE A 256 11.77 -2.62 -12.57
N ILE A 257 11.72 -2.27 -11.27
CA ILE A 257 12.18 -3.14 -10.18
C ILE A 257 11.42 -4.46 -10.19
N TYR A 258 10.09 -4.44 -10.35
CA TYR A 258 9.27 -5.65 -10.41
C TYR A 258 9.69 -6.58 -11.57
N LEU A 259 9.87 -6.02 -12.77
CA LEU A 259 10.30 -6.79 -13.93
C LEU A 259 11.72 -7.33 -13.75
N PHE A 260 12.62 -6.56 -13.16
CA PHE A 260 13.97 -7.00 -12.82
C PHE A 260 13.96 -8.19 -11.83
N ILE A 261 13.14 -8.14 -10.77
CA ILE A 261 12.94 -9.25 -9.85
C ILE A 261 12.43 -10.49 -10.61
N LYS A 262 11.48 -10.32 -11.53
CA LYS A 262 10.96 -11.44 -12.37
C LYS A 262 12.07 -12.07 -13.20
N VAL A 263 12.93 -11.28 -13.83
CA VAL A 263 14.06 -11.77 -14.62
C VAL A 263 15.03 -12.56 -13.75
N ILE A 264 15.44 -12.01 -12.60
CA ILE A 264 16.32 -12.73 -11.66
C ILE A 264 15.73 -14.10 -11.29
N VAL A 265 14.44 -14.16 -10.96
CA VAL A 265 13.76 -15.40 -10.60
C VAL A 265 13.74 -16.39 -11.77
N ILE A 266 13.56 -15.92 -13.01
CA ILE A 266 13.59 -16.78 -14.21
C ILE A 266 15.00 -17.30 -14.46
N VAL A 267 16.00 -16.42 -14.39
CA VAL A 267 17.42 -16.77 -14.58
C VAL A 267 17.86 -17.80 -13.55
N ASN A 268 17.63 -17.56 -12.27
CA ASN A 268 18.02 -18.47 -11.19
C ASN A 268 17.36 -19.85 -11.27
N ARG A 269 16.17 -19.93 -11.89
CA ARG A 269 15.48 -21.23 -12.04
C ARG A 269 15.99 -22.07 -13.19
N LYS A 270 16.60 -21.45 -14.21
CA LYS A 270 16.87 -22.11 -15.49
C LYS A 270 18.15 -21.61 -16.15
N TRP A 271 19.22 -21.47 -15.39
CA TRP A 271 20.54 -21.23 -16.00
C TRP A 271 20.89 -22.27 -17.07
N ALA A 272 20.26 -23.45 -17.05
CA ALA A 272 20.42 -24.52 -18.06
C ALA A 272 19.66 -24.25 -19.37
N ASP A 273 18.76 -23.26 -19.49
CA ASP A 273 17.94 -23.01 -20.67
C ASP A 273 18.16 -21.61 -21.25
N GLY A 274 19.28 -21.43 -21.96
CA GLY A 274 19.71 -20.13 -22.53
C GLY A 274 18.65 -19.42 -23.38
N ARG A 275 17.74 -20.17 -24.04
CA ARG A 275 16.65 -19.58 -24.85
C ARG A 275 15.66 -18.75 -24.02
N LYS A 276 15.44 -19.10 -22.77
CA LYS A 276 14.48 -18.36 -21.91
C LYS A 276 15.09 -17.10 -21.34
N VAL A 277 16.40 -17.09 -21.09
CA VAL A 277 17.13 -15.88 -20.72
C VAL A 277 17.11 -14.90 -21.89
N GLN A 278 17.41 -15.37 -23.10
CA GLN A 278 17.33 -14.54 -24.32
C GLN A 278 15.92 -13.98 -24.54
N PHE A 279 14.88 -14.79 -24.34
CA PHE A 279 13.49 -14.33 -24.44
C PHE A 279 13.14 -13.29 -23.35
N ALA A 280 13.59 -13.50 -22.11
CA ALA A 280 13.40 -12.52 -21.04
C ALA A 280 14.13 -11.20 -21.33
N CYS A 281 15.36 -11.26 -21.83
CA CYS A 281 16.12 -10.08 -22.27
C CYS A 281 15.44 -9.37 -23.45
N LEU A 282 14.93 -10.12 -24.42
CA LEU A 282 14.16 -9.58 -25.54
C LEU A 282 12.88 -8.86 -25.07
N VAL A 283 12.12 -9.48 -24.17
CA VAL A 283 10.91 -8.85 -23.58
C VAL A 283 11.25 -7.56 -22.87
N ILE A 284 12.33 -7.54 -22.08
CA ILE A 284 12.77 -6.31 -21.39
C ILE A 284 13.22 -5.26 -22.40
N ALA A 285 13.94 -5.63 -23.44
CA ALA A 285 14.37 -4.70 -24.49
C ALA A 285 13.17 -4.15 -25.29
N MET A 286 12.08 -4.92 -25.42
CA MET A 286 10.86 -4.47 -26.09
C MET A 286 10.00 -3.52 -25.25
N ILE A 287 10.16 -3.50 -23.91
CA ILE A 287 9.39 -2.61 -23.03
C ILE A 287 9.58 -1.12 -23.41
N PRO A 288 10.79 -0.60 -23.61
CA PRO A 288 10.98 0.80 -24.03
C PRO A 288 10.33 1.10 -25.39
N VAL A 289 10.36 0.16 -26.31
CA VAL A 289 9.76 0.33 -27.65
C VAL A 289 8.24 0.41 -27.56
N VAL A 290 7.62 -0.50 -26.83
CA VAL A 290 6.16 -0.49 -26.58
C VAL A 290 5.76 0.75 -25.78
N ALA A 291 6.58 1.12 -24.79
CA ALA A 291 6.36 2.34 -24.02
C ALA A 291 6.45 3.59 -24.92
N ALA A 292 7.43 3.68 -25.82
CA ALA A 292 7.57 4.82 -26.74
C ALA A 292 6.38 4.94 -27.70
N ILE A 293 5.90 3.82 -28.26
CA ILE A 293 4.69 3.80 -29.10
C ILE A 293 3.46 4.27 -28.29
N PHE A 294 3.28 3.70 -27.10
CA PHE A 294 2.16 4.04 -26.23
C PHE A 294 2.20 5.50 -25.77
N LEU A 295 3.38 6.01 -25.38
CA LEU A 295 3.59 7.40 -24.99
C LEU A 295 3.37 8.36 -26.16
N GLY A 296 3.66 7.95 -27.40
CA GLY A 296 3.35 8.70 -28.61
C GLY A 296 1.85 8.96 -28.82
N MET A 297 1.01 8.05 -28.30
CA MET A 297 -0.45 8.24 -28.30
C MET A 297 -0.92 9.25 -27.23
N PHE A 298 -0.08 9.57 -26.24
CA PHE A 298 -0.37 10.47 -25.13
C PHE A 298 0.75 11.51 -24.98
N PRO A 299 0.77 12.58 -25.81
CA PRO A 299 1.88 13.56 -25.85
C PRO A 299 2.24 14.17 -24.51
N GLN A 300 1.23 14.46 -23.67
CA GLN A 300 1.45 15.04 -22.33
C GLN A 300 2.26 14.11 -21.40
N ILE A 301 2.04 12.81 -21.51
CA ILE A 301 2.79 11.80 -20.74
C ILE A 301 4.21 11.68 -21.30
N MET A 302 4.37 11.80 -22.62
CA MET A 302 5.69 11.79 -23.27
C MET A 302 6.54 13.00 -22.84
N GLU A 303 5.97 14.20 -22.77
CA GLU A 303 6.69 15.39 -22.28
C GLU A 303 7.13 15.20 -20.84
N ARG A 304 6.22 14.70 -19.97
CA ARG A 304 6.57 14.39 -18.59
C ARG A 304 7.65 13.31 -18.48
N PHE A 305 7.64 12.31 -19.35
CA PHE A 305 8.67 11.29 -19.39
C PHE A 305 10.04 11.91 -19.75
N LYS A 306 10.10 12.73 -20.81
CA LYS A 306 11.30 13.44 -21.21
C LYS A 306 11.84 14.33 -20.09
N ASP A 307 10.98 15.16 -19.48
CA ASP A 307 11.34 16.02 -18.37
C ASP A 307 11.89 15.25 -17.15
N SER A 308 11.35 14.06 -16.88
CA SER A 308 11.78 13.23 -15.75
C SER A 308 13.23 12.77 -15.84
N PHE A 309 13.78 12.66 -17.06
CA PHE A 309 15.15 12.24 -17.32
C PHE A 309 16.09 13.41 -17.60
N THR A 310 15.69 14.65 -17.29
CA THR A 310 16.62 15.77 -17.32
C THR A 310 17.67 15.62 -16.22
N PHE A 311 18.90 16.08 -16.51
CA PHE A 311 20.01 15.99 -15.56
C PHE A 311 19.69 16.68 -14.22
N LYS A 312 19.01 17.83 -14.25
CA LYS A 312 18.55 18.55 -13.06
C LYS A 312 17.61 17.70 -12.20
N ASN A 313 16.60 17.08 -12.81
CA ASN A 313 15.61 16.26 -12.07
C ASN A 313 16.20 14.97 -11.49
N ILE A 314 17.20 14.39 -12.16
CA ILE A 314 17.92 13.20 -11.67
C ILE A 314 18.74 13.56 -10.44
N ASN A 315 19.53 14.64 -10.52
CA ASN A 315 20.41 15.04 -9.42
C ASN A 315 19.67 15.57 -8.21
N ASP A 316 18.56 16.27 -8.41
CA ASP A 316 17.76 16.83 -7.32
C ASP A 316 16.72 15.85 -6.72
N LEU A 317 16.62 14.63 -7.27
CA LEU A 317 15.59 13.66 -6.87
C LEU A 317 14.17 14.29 -6.82
N SER A 318 13.89 15.23 -7.71
CA SER A 318 12.65 16.01 -7.77
C SER A 318 12.38 16.85 -6.51
N GLY A 319 13.42 17.52 -5.98
CA GLY A 319 13.33 18.40 -4.79
C GLY A 319 13.54 17.69 -3.46
N ARG A 320 13.79 16.37 -3.47
CA ARG A 320 13.94 15.58 -2.23
C ARG A 320 15.36 15.61 -1.65
N SER A 321 16.36 15.96 -2.46
CA SER A 321 17.76 16.01 -2.01
C SER A 321 17.96 17.08 -0.92
N GLN A 322 17.31 18.23 -1.05
CA GLN A 322 17.36 19.29 -0.04
C GLN A 322 16.75 18.81 1.28
N SER A 323 15.56 18.20 1.24
CA SER A 323 14.89 17.66 2.44
C SER A 323 15.71 16.59 3.13
N MET A 324 16.44 15.76 2.34
CA MET A 324 17.35 14.75 2.88
C MET A 324 18.54 15.39 3.61
N ASN A 325 19.15 16.41 3.01
CA ASN A 325 20.28 17.12 3.62
C ASN A 325 19.87 17.87 4.88
N GLU A 326 18.70 18.51 4.89
CA GLU A 326 18.14 19.15 6.08
C GLU A 326 17.92 18.16 7.23
N LEU A 327 17.38 16.98 6.93
CA LEU A 327 17.18 15.90 7.90
C LEU A 327 18.51 15.38 8.47
N ILE A 328 19.49 15.13 7.61
CA ILE A 328 20.81 14.64 8.01
C ILE A 328 21.47 15.69 8.92
N ASN A 329 21.48 16.95 8.53
CA ASN A 329 22.02 18.05 9.32
C ASN A 329 21.32 18.18 10.67
N TYR A 330 19.99 18.00 10.70
CA TYR A 330 19.23 18.02 11.93
C TYR A 330 19.67 16.94 12.92
N PHE A 331 19.86 15.72 12.47
CA PHE A 331 20.37 14.63 13.33
C PHE A 331 21.85 14.79 13.72
N ILE A 332 22.66 15.41 12.87
CA ILE A 332 24.05 15.73 13.22
C ILE A 332 24.10 16.74 14.37
N VAL A 333 23.24 17.74 14.34
CA VAL A 333 23.18 18.80 15.40
C VAL A 333 22.48 18.29 16.66
N LYS A 334 21.50 17.39 16.54
CA LYS A 334 20.66 16.87 17.63
C LYS A 334 20.82 15.35 17.75
N THR A 335 22.03 14.90 18.09
CA THR A 335 22.36 13.47 18.16
C THR A 335 21.51 12.70 19.17
N GLU A 336 21.02 13.36 20.24
CA GLU A 336 20.12 12.77 21.23
C GLU A 336 18.77 12.32 20.64
N TRP A 337 18.39 12.87 19.50
CA TRP A 337 17.12 12.51 18.83
C TRP A 337 17.24 11.36 17.83
N ILE A 338 18.46 10.89 17.54
CA ILE A 338 18.68 9.76 16.62
C ILE A 338 17.91 8.52 17.06
N LEU A 339 17.88 8.24 18.37
CA LEU A 339 17.26 7.03 18.88
C LEU A 339 15.73 7.10 18.90
N THR A 340 15.14 8.19 19.40
CA THR A 340 13.70 8.29 19.69
C THR A 340 12.97 9.40 18.92
N GLY A 341 13.70 10.20 18.17
CA GLY A 341 13.16 11.41 17.52
C GLY A 341 12.94 12.57 18.51
N PRO A 342 12.62 13.75 18.00
CA PRO A 342 12.40 14.95 18.82
C PRO A 342 11.11 14.84 19.63
N TYR A 343 11.07 15.51 20.78
CA TYR A 343 9.89 15.58 21.68
C TYR A 343 8.81 16.57 21.21
N GLY A 344 8.81 16.99 19.99
CA GLY A 344 7.79 17.85 19.42
C GLY A 344 7.74 17.68 17.91
N LEU A 345 6.55 17.83 17.33
CA LEU A 345 6.43 17.99 15.89
C LEU A 345 6.93 19.41 15.56
N THR A 346 8.04 19.50 14.85
CA THR A 346 8.59 20.76 14.39
C THR A 346 8.10 21.09 13.00
N ALA A 347 8.24 22.34 12.57
CA ALA A 347 7.81 22.86 11.26
C ALA A 347 8.45 22.17 10.03
N TYR A 348 9.36 21.22 10.24
CA TYR A 348 10.04 20.44 9.18
C TYR A 348 9.17 19.41 8.46
N TRP A 349 7.91 19.26 8.85
CA TRP A 349 7.01 18.26 8.31
C TRP A 349 6.71 18.36 6.81
N GLY A 350 6.67 19.56 6.27
CA GLY A 350 6.16 19.78 4.92
C GLY A 350 7.00 19.14 3.83
N SER A 351 8.32 19.11 3.99
CA SER A 351 9.26 18.68 2.95
C SER A 351 9.59 17.17 3.03
N SER A 352 9.63 16.59 4.22
CA SER A 352 9.96 15.16 4.42
C SER A 352 8.77 14.22 4.21
N TYR A 353 7.55 14.74 4.10
CA TYR A 353 6.31 13.98 3.96
C TYR A 353 6.29 13.03 2.74
N GLU A 354 7.01 13.38 1.68
CA GLU A 354 7.11 12.57 0.47
C GLU A 354 8.08 11.38 0.58
N MET A 355 8.85 11.28 1.68
CA MET A 355 9.80 10.19 1.93
C MET A 355 9.43 9.45 3.21
N ALA A 356 8.73 8.33 3.10
CA ALA A 356 8.12 7.65 4.24
C ALA A 356 9.10 7.31 5.36
N TYR A 357 10.25 6.75 5.05
CA TYR A 357 11.22 6.35 6.08
C TYR A 357 11.86 7.54 6.79
N PHE A 358 12.09 8.63 6.07
CA PHE A 358 12.61 9.85 6.67
C PHE A 358 11.58 10.49 7.60
N CYS A 359 10.30 10.46 7.22
CA CYS A 359 9.23 10.89 8.13
C CYS A 359 9.19 10.05 9.41
N ILE A 360 9.31 8.73 9.29
CA ILE A 360 9.32 7.82 10.43
C ILE A 360 10.53 8.11 11.34
N LEU A 361 11.72 8.30 10.75
CA LEU A 361 12.92 8.66 11.48
C LEU A 361 12.76 9.99 12.21
N MET A 362 12.21 11.01 11.55
CA MET A 362 11.94 12.31 12.20
C MET A 362 10.99 12.20 13.36
N LEU A 363 9.98 11.33 13.27
CA LEU A 363 8.96 11.18 14.30
C LEU A 363 9.39 10.37 15.50
N GLY A 364 10.09 9.28 15.24
CA GLY A 364 10.35 8.27 16.23
C GLY A 364 11.80 7.82 16.31
N GLY A 365 12.71 8.44 15.55
CA GLY A 365 14.10 8.02 15.46
C GLY A 365 14.24 6.59 14.92
N ILE A 366 15.38 5.97 15.20
CA ILE A 366 15.66 4.58 14.83
C ILE A 366 14.67 3.62 15.50
N ALA A 367 14.30 3.88 16.77
CA ALA A 367 13.32 3.06 17.48
C ALA A 367 11.95 3.09 16.80
N GLY A 368 11.51 4.25 16.30
CA GLY A 368 10.31 4.38 15.49
C GLY A 368 10.37 3.60 14.18
N LEU A 369 11.51 3.67 13.49
CA LEU A 369 11.71 2.91 12.25
C LEU A 369 11.65 1.39 12.52
N ILE A 370 12.26 0.92 13.60
CA ILE A 370 12.20 -0.49 14.02
C ILE A 370 10.76 -0.85 14.41
N ALA A 371 10.06 0.00 15.16
CA ALA A 371 8.68 -0.26 15.58
C ALA A 371 7.71 -0.34 14.39
N PHE A 372 8.01 0.34 13.28
CA PHE A 372 7.20 0.29 12.07
C PHE A 372 7.62 -0.83 11.11
N LEU A 373 8.90 -0.87 10.71
CA LEU A 373 9.39 -1.86 9.74
C LEU A 373 9.56 -3.25 10.35
N GLY A 374 9.87 -3.36 11.65
CA GLY A 374 10.10 -4.63 12.32
C GLY A 374 8.93 -5.61 12.15
N PRO A 375 7.68 -5.23 12.47
CA PRO A 375 6.52 -6.08 12.23
C PRO A 375 6.36 -6.47 10.76
N ILE A 376 6.53 -5.53 9.83
CA ILE A 376 6.41 -5.77 8.38
C ILE A 376 7.44 -6.82 7.94
N MET A 377 8.70 -6.63 8.31
CA MET A 377 9.79 -7.54 7.96
C MET A 377 9.61 -8.91 8.61
N PHE A 378 9.17 -8.96 9.88
CA PHE A 378 8.88 -10.22 10.56
C PHE A 378 7.80 -11.02 9.84
N ILE A 379 6.70 -10.36 9.48
CA ILE A 379 5.59 -10.99 8.75
C ILE A 379 6.08 -11.48 7.38
N LEU A 380 6.81 -10.63 6.65
CA LEU A 380 7.37 -10.96 5.34
C LEU A 380 8.28 -12.20 5.41
N ILE A 381 9.24 -12.23 6.33
CA ILE A 381 10.15 -13.36 6.52
C ILE A 381 9.38 -14.63 6.90
N LYS A 382 8.37 -14.50 7.77
CA LYS A 382 7.59 -15.64 8.25
C LYS A 382 6.85 -16.36 7.12
N TYR A 383 6.22 -15.63 6.21
CA TYR A 383 5.48 -16.27 5.11
C TYR A 383 6.34 -16.56 3.88
N THR A 384 7.49 -15.89 3.69
CA THR A 384 8.38 -16.16 2.55
C THR A 384 9.26 -17.40 2.75
N GLY A 385 9.53 -17.81 3.98
CA GLY A 385 10.50 -18.84 4.32
C GLY A 385 10.29 -20.16 3.54
N LYS A 386 9.46 -21.06 4.08
CA LYS A 386 9.24 -22.41 3.49
C LYS A 386 8.26 -22.44 2.31
N HIS A 387 7.29 -21.52 2.27
CA HIS A 387 6.09 -21.64 1.44
C HIS A 387 6.15 -20.86 0.13
N ILE A 388 7.08 -19.92 -0.02
CA ILE A 388 7.19 -19.10 -1.24
C ILE A 388 7.44 -19.93 -2.51
N LYS A 389 8.14 -21.07 -2.39
CA LYS A 389 8.44 -21.95 -3.53
C LYS A 389 7.19 -22.68 -4.02
N GLU A 390 6.19 -22.88 -3.20
CA GLU A 390 5.04 -23.73 -3.43
C GLU A 390 3.83 -22.97 -3.96
N SER A 391 3.64 -21.72 -3.52
CA SER A 391 2.51 -20.91 -3.94
C SER A 391 2.93 -19.79 -4.89
N ARG A 392 2.29 -19.77 -6.09
CA ARG A 392 2.47 -18.69 -7.04
C ARG A 392 1.94 -17.37 -6.51
N ILE A 393 0.77 -17.38 -5.88
CA ILE A 393 0.12 -16.19 -5.31
C ILE A 393 1.00 -15.59 -4.22
N LEU A 394 1.57 -16.41 -3.34
CA LEU A 394 2.46 -15.96 -2.28
C LEU A 394 3.73 -15.30 -2.83
N LYS A 395 4.26 -15.78 -3.98
CA LYS A 395 5.33 -15.09 -4.71
C LYS A 395 4.91 -13.72 -5.20
N GLY A 396 3.71 -13.63 -5.77
CA GLY A 396 3.15 -12.35 -6.22
C GLY A 396 3.01 -11.35 -5.08
N ILE A 397 2.47 -11.78 -3.94
CA ILE A 397 2.40 -10.97 -2.70
C ILE A 397 3.79 -10.48 -2.30
N THR A 398 4.76 -11.39 -2.21
CA THR A 398 6.14 -11.07 -1.83
C THR A 398 6.76 -10.03 -2.76
N HIS A 399 6.62 -10.22 -4.07
CA HIS A 399 7.16 -9.26 -5.05
C HIS A 399 6.51 -7.89 -4.92
N GLY A 400 5.18 -7.81 -4.78
CA GLY A 400 4.46 -6.57 -4.59
C GLY A 400 4.90 -5.83 -3.32
N VAL A 401 5.03 -6.54 -2.20
CA VAL A 401 5.48 -5.96 -0.91
C VAL A 401 6.94 -5.49 -0.98
N ILE A 402 7.83 -6.27 -1.60
CA ILE A 402 9.24 -5.86 -1.76
C ILE A 402 9.34 -4.58 -2.60
N VAL A 403 8.65 -4.52 -3.74
CA VAL A 403 8.61 -3.32 -4.59
C VAL A 403 8.08 -2.13 -3.79
N TYR A 404 6.98 -2.33 -3.05
CA TYR A 404 6.39 -1.31 -2.21
C TYR A 404 7.36 -0.77 -1.15
N ILE A 405 8.07 -1.63 -0.44
CA ILE A 405 9.07 -1.24 0.57
C ILE A 405 10.20 -0.44 -0.07
N ILE A 406 10.67 -0.83 -1.25
CA ILE A 406 11.74 -0.11 -1.95
C ILE A 406 11.27 1.28 -2.38
N ILE A 407 10.10 1.39 -3.01
CA ILE A 407 9.61 2.69 -3.49
C ILE A 407 9.18 3.64 -2.36
N ALA A 408 8.86 3.14 -1.18
CA ALA A 408 8.57 3.95 0.00
C ALA A 408 9.77 4.81 0.46
N PHE A 409 10.98 4.52 -0.04
CA PHE A 409 12.16 5.37 0.18
C PHE A 409 12.00 6.76 -0.44
N VAL A 410 11.31 6.85 -1.58
CA VAL A 410 11.14 8.10 -2.33
C VAL A 410 9.68 8.56 -2.40
N GLU A 411 8.76 7.80 -1.79
CA GLU A 411 7.33 8.09 -1.83
C GLU A 411 6.70 7.97 -0.44
N GLY A 412 5.89 8.95 -0.08
CA GLY A 412 5.17 8.99 1.20
C GLY A 412 3.98 8.05 1.31
N ALA A 413 3.94 7.01 0.47
CA ALA A 413 2.81 6.11 0.36
C ALA A 413 2.37 5.44 1.67
N LEU A 414 3.31 5.23 2.61
CA LEU A 414 3.03 4.59 3.91
C LEU A 414 2.11 5.41 4.81
N TRP A 415 2.02 6.72 4.59
CA TRP A 415 1.23 7.63 5.40
C TRP A 415 -0.19 7.82 4.90
N LEU A 416 -0.35 7.75 3.60
CA LEU A 416 -1.58 8.21 2.99
C LEU A 416 -2.60 7.08 2.90
N PRO A 417 -3.83 7.28 3.40
CA PRO A 417 -4.90 6.38 3.06
C PRO A 417 -5.12 6.44 1.54
N PRO A 418 -5.38 5.33 0.88
CA PRO A 418 -5.64 3.98 1.40
C PRO A 418 -4.39 3.10 1.43
N THR A 419 -3.24 3.60 0.98
CA THR A 419 -2.06 2.80 0.66
C THR A 419 -1.51 2.06 1.88
N ALA A 420 -1.51 2.73 3.03
CA ALA A 420 -1.10 2.10 4.28
C ALA A 420 -2.03 0.94 4.69
N ILE A 421 -3.36 1.11 4.54
CA ILE A 421 -4.33 0.05 4.79
C ILE A 421 -4.06 -1.15 3.88
N ASN A 422 -3.84 -0.87 2.60
CA ASN A 422 -3.62 -1.88 1.57
C ASN A 422 -2.35 -2.69 1.80
N LEU A 423 -1.28 -2.08 2.32
CA LEU A 423 -0.08 -2.80 2.73
C LEU A 423 -0.37 -3.83 3.82
N TRP A 424 -1.03 -3.41 4.91
CA TRP A 424 -1.38 -4.29 6.01
C TRP A 424 -2.35 -5.39 5.60
N MET A 425 -3.26 -5.10 4.66
CA MET A 425 -4.16 -6.07 4.06
C MET A 425 -3.39 -7.14 3.27
N VAL A 426 -2.46 -6.75 2.40
CA VAL A 426 -1.67 -7.69 1.60
C VAL A 426 -0.75 -8.54 2.47
N LEU A 427 -0.16 -7.96 3.52
CA LEU A 427 0.62 -8.70 4.52
C LEU A 427 -0.24 -9.74 5.26
N ALA A 428 -1.48 -9.39 5.62
CA ALA A 428 -2.41 -10.32 6.27
C ALA A 428 -2.78 -11.49 5.35
N LEU A 429 -3.04 -11.21 4.07
CA LEU A 429 -3.31 -12.27 3.08
C LEU A 429 -2.12 -13.24 2.94
N GLY A 430 -0.90 -12.71 2.80
CA GLY A 430 0.30 -13.53 2.71
C GLY A 430 0.52 -14.40 3.95
N TYR A 431 0.37 -13.81 5.12
CA TYR A 431 0.50 -14.53 6.40
C TYR A 431 -0.54 -15.63 6.56
N LYS A 432 -1.83 -15.34 6.28
CA LYS A 432 -2.90 -16.31 6.36
C LYS A 432 -2.74 -17.47 5.38
N MET A 433 -2.36 -17.19 4.13
CA MET A 433 -2.06 -18.23 3.15
C MET A 433 -0.97 -19.18 3.67
N SER A 434 0.10 -18.63 4.24
CA SER A 434 1.17 -19.48 4.79
C SER A 434 0.69 -20.38 5.92
N LEU A 435 -0.19 -19.87 6.81
CA LEU A 435 -0.76 -20.67 7.91
C LEU A 435 -1.64 -21.81 7.39
N PHE A 436 -2.50 -21.57 6.40
CA PHE A 436 -3.34 -22.62 5.81
C PHE A 436 -2.50 -23.68 5.08
N MET A 437 -1.40 -23.29 4.44
CA MET A 437 -0.45 -24.25 3.86
C MET A 437 0.26 -25.10 4.90
N GLU A 438 0.57 -24.55 6.09
CA GLU A 438 1.13 -25.30 7.21
C GLU A 438 0.11 -26.29 7.81
N GLU A 439 -1.16 -25.85 7.93
CA GLU A 439 -2.24 -26.70 8.47
C GLU A 439 -2.54 -27.89 7.55
N ASN A 440 -2.54 -27.69 6.22
CA ASN A 440 -2.82 -28.74 5.25
C ASN A 440 -1.70 -29.78 5.11
N ARG A 441 -0.53 -29.55 5.72
CA ARG A 441 0.61 -30.51 5.73
C ARG A 441 0.64 -31.40 6.98
N LYS A 442 -0.10 -31.03 8.02
CA LYS A 442 -0.23 -31.81 9.24
C LYS A 442 -1.38 -32.78 9.17
#